data_9cd2efcba5190cec48e04781b69ed39d
#
_entry.id   9cd2efcba5190cec48e04781b69ed39d
#
_cell.length_a   1.000
_cell.length_b   1.000
_cell.length_c   1.000
_cell.angle_alpha   90.00
_cell.angle_beta   90.00
_cell.angle_gamma   90.00
#
_symmetry.space_group_name_H-M   'P 1'
#
loop_
_entity.id
_entity.type
_entity.pdbx_description
1 polymer ?
#
loop_
_entity_poly.entity_id
_entity_poly.type
_entity_poly.pdbx_seq_one_letter_code
_entity_poly.pdbx_strand_id
1 'polypeptide(L)'
;QPWRLKDGFIPMISLDLGAHLHHLAYFLIQEEPEKVFATYDSFSKYGVIDDVNMRLEYKSGIKGNFWISKTSLGNRNGLHIEIYGEKASAIWHQENPEKLEFSYFSGQKVIIDRGSDIEMIPNHLYNRMTPGHPSGYIEAFANLYNDIANSLDDFKNGKQYINNNVYGFENSLQGIVLLQSATISNQNKSWVSLRCNATKTS
;
A
#
# COMPACT_ATOMS: atom_id res chain seq x y z
N GLN A 1 -12.50 16.45 11.13
CA GLN A 1 -13.59 15.96 10.27
C GLN A 1 -14.43 14.98 11.10
N PRO A 2 -15.71 15.27 11.37
CA PRO A 2 -16.55 14.48 12.30
C PRO A 2 -16.69 13.02 11.93
N TRP A 3 -16.70 12.68 10.64
CA TRP A 3 -16.83 11.30 10.16
C TRP A 3 -15.63 10.41 10.56
N ARG A 4 -14.46 10.99 10.81
CA ARG A 4 -13.28 10.26 11.30
C ARG A 4 -13.35 9.88 12.77
N LEU A 5 -14.34 10.37 13.49
CA LEU A 5 -14.57 10.09 14.90
C LEU A 5 -15.74 9.13 15.12
N LYS A 6 -16.09 8.35 14.10
CA LYS A 6 -17.17 7.36 14.17
C LYS A 6 -16.76 6.10 13.42
N ASP A 7 -16.55 5.03 14.15
CA ASP A 7 -16.30 3.72 13.57
C ASP A 7 -17.59 3.07 13.08
N GLY A 8 -17.47 2.34 11.96
CA GLY A 8 -18.44 1.36 11.49
C GLY A 8 -17.98 -0.06 11.84
N PHE A 9 -18.47 -1.05 11.09
CA PHE A 9 -17.99 -2.43 11.22
C PHE A 9 -16.49 -2.51 10.93
N ILE A 10 -16.05 -1.89 9.83
CA ILE A 10 -14.62 -1.66 9.59
C ILE A 10 -14.28 -0.30 10.22
N PRO A 11 -13.29 -0.22 11.12
CA PRO A 11 -12.88 1.04 11.72
C PRO A 11 -12.48 2.07 10.66
N MET A 12 -12.78 3.34 10.94
CA MET A 12 -12.53 4.42 10.00
C MET A 12 -11.06 4.59 9.67
N ILE A 13 -10.16 4.37 10.63
CA ILE A 13 -8.70 4.41 10.37
C ILE A 13 -8.28 3.36 9.34
N SER A 14 -8.88 2.16 9.40
CA SER A 14 -8.59 1.09 8.43
C SER A 14 -9.06 1.47 7.02
N LEU A 15 -10.25 2.05 6.89
CA LEU A 15 -10.76 2.53 5.59
C LEU A 15 -9.93 3.70 5.04
N ASP A 16 -9.55 4.65 5.91
CA ASP A 16 -8.81 5.86 5.52
C ASP A 16 -7.37 5.55 5.10
N LEU A 17 -6.69 4.62 5.77
CA LEU A 17 -5.26 4.34 5.58
C LEU A 17 -4.96 2.91 5.11
N GLY A 18 -5.76 1.93 5.51
CA GLY A 18 -5.48 0.53 5.23
C GLY A 18 -5.55 0.16 3.74
N ALA A 19 -6.44 0.81 2.98
CA ALA A 19 -6.53 0.61 1.55
C ALA A 19 -5.23 1.02 0.83
N HIS A 20 -4.56 2.08 1.30
CA HIS A 20 -3.27 2.50 0.74
C HIS A 20 -2.18 1.44 0.98
N LEU A 21 -2.13 0.86 2.18
CA LEU A 21 -1.16 -0.20 2.50
C LEU A 21 -1.41 -1.46 1.68
N HIS A 22 -2.68 -1.86 1.51
CA HIS A 22 -3.04 -2.99 0.67
C HIS A 22 -2.59 -2.80 -0.79
N HIS A 23 -2.95 -1.66 -1.39
CA HIS A 23 -2.61 -1.37 -2.79
C HIS A 23 -1.09 -1.32 -3.00
N LEU A 24 -0.37 -0.73 -2.05
CA LEU A 24 1.09 -0.64 -2.11
C LEU A 24 1.75 -2.02 -1.97
N ALA A 25 1.27 -2.85 -1.05
CA ALA A 25 1.75 -4.21 -0.91
C ALA A 25 1.46 -5.04 -2.17
N TYR A 26 0.25 -4.92 -2.73
CA TYR A 26 -0.09 -5.59 -3.98
C TYR A 26 0.78 -5.11 -5.15
N PHE A 27 1.07 -3.81 -5.24
CA PHE A 27 1.98 -3.27 -6.26
C PHE A 27 3.36 -3.92 -6.19
N LEU A 28 3.88 -4.15 -4.98
CA LEU A 28 5.21 -4.69 -4.77
C LEU A 28 5.27 -6.23 -4.89
N ILE A 29 4.25 -6.93 -4.39
CA ILE A 29 4.25 -8.39 -4.25
C ILE A 29 3.53 -9.07 -5.42
N GLN A 30 2.55 -8.38 -6.05
CA GLN A 30 1.67 -8.90 -7.12
C GLN A 30 0.88 -10.15 -6.68
N GLU A 31 0.57 -10.25 -5.38
CA GLU A 31 -0.19 -11.33 -4.78
C GLU A 31 -1.10 -10.77 -3.68
N GLU A 32 -2.29 -11.35 -3.55
CA GLU A 32 -3.20 -11.03 -2.45
C GLU A 32 -2.88 -11.86 -1.21
N PRO A 33 -3.02 -11.31 0.00
CA PRO A 33 -2.82 -12.08 1.22
C PRO A 33 -3.88 -13.19 1.35
N GLU A 34 -3.46 -14.37 1.82
CA GLU A 34 -4.36 -15.50 2.07
C GLU A 34 -5.02 -15.42 3.44
N LYS A 35 -4.28 -14.93 4.44
CA LYS A 35 -4.75 -14.86 5.83
C LYS A 35 -4.28 -13.59 6.50
N VAL A 36 -5.10 -13.14 7.47
CA VAL A 36 -4.79 -11.99 8.34
C VAL A 36 -5.02 -12.33 9.81
N PHE A 37 -4.13 -11.87 10.66
CA PHE A 37 -4.32 -11.73 12.10
C PHE A 37 -4.20 -10.25 12.46
N ALA A 38 -5.20 -9.71 13.18
CA ALA A 38 -5.22 -8.29 13.50
C ALA A 38 -5.51 -8.02 14.98
N THR A 39 -4.94 -6.92 15.48
CA THR A 39 -5.26 -6.31 16.77
C THR A 39 -5.57 -4.84 16.60
N TYR A 40 -6.62 -4.37 17.26
CA TYR A 40 -7.10 -3.00 17.22
C TYR A 40 -7.12 -2.41 18.62
N ASP A 41 -6.62 -1.19 18.75
CA ASP A 41 -6.57 -0.47 20.00
C ASP A 41 -7.12 0.97 19.86
N SER A 42 -7.60 1.53 20.97
CA SER A 42 -8.09 2.89 21.09
C SER A 42 -7.34 3.58 22.23
N PHE A 43 -6.37 4.40 21.90
CA PHE A 43 -5.54 5.12 22.86
C PHE A 43 -6.00 6.56 23.09
N SER A 44 -6.68 7.15 22.11
CA SER A 44 -7.15 8.52 22.23
C SER A 44 -8.45 8.62 23.04
N LYS A 45 -8.73 9.82 23.50
CA LYS A 45 -9.98 10.14 24.24
C LYS A 45 -11.26 10.07 23.38
N TYR A 46 -11.16 9.81 22.10
CA TYR A 46 -12.31 9.88 21.18
C TYR A 46 -13.11 8.58 21.12
N GLY A 47 -12.60 7.48 21.70
CA GLY A 47 -13.30 6.19 21.75
C GLY A 47 -13.46 5.50 20.40
N VAL A 48 -12.64 5.87 19.41
CA VAL A 48 -12.55 5.21 18.11
C VAL A 48 -11.25 4.40 18.04
N ILE A 49 -11.19 3.40 17.16
CA ILE A 49 -9.95 2.68 16.88
C ILE A 49 -8.96 3.65 16.22
N ASP A 50 -7.79 3.77 16.79
CA ASP A 50 -6.73 4.69 16.33
C ASP A 50 -5.35 4.05 16.22
N ASP A 51 -5.25 2.75 16.54
CA ASP A 51 -4.08 1.91 16.28
C ASP A 51 -4.52 0.54 15.77
N VAL A 52 -3.93 0.10 14.67
CA VAL A 52 -4.24 -1.15 13.98
C VAL A 52 -2.95 -1.84 13.59
N ASN A 53 -2.80 -3.09 14.03
CA ASN A 53 -1.72 -3.98 13.64
C ASN A 53 -2.31 -5.17 12.89
N MET A 54 -1.79 -5.48 11.70
CA MET A 54 -2.17 -6.63 10.89
C MET A 54 -0.95 -7.46 10.54
N ARG A 55 -1.01 -8.74 10.78
CA ARG A 55 -0.05 -9.72 10.31
C ARG A 55 -0.65 -10.48 9.15
N LEU A 56 0.06 -10.59 8.04
CA LEU A 56 -0.41 -11.17 6.79
C LEU A 56 0.39 -12.41 6.41
N GLU A 57 -0.28 -13.37 5.82
CA GLU A 57 0.34 -14.53 5.19
C GLU A 57 -0.10 -14.61 3.73
N TYR A 58 0.85 -14.82 2.85
CA TYR A 58 0.65 -14.98 1.40
C TYR A 58 0.86 -16.45 1.02
N LYS A 59 0.22 -16.89 -0.05
CA LYS A 59 0.33 -18.28 -0.53
C LYS A 59 1.77 -18.64 -0.94
N SER A 60 2.52 -17.68 -1.46
CA SER A 60 3.94 -17.81 -1.78
C SER A 60 4.85 -18.04 -0.57
N GLY A 61 4.33 -17.88 0.66
CA GLY A 61 5.09 -17.96 1.90
C GLY A 61 5.59 -16.62 2.42
N ILE A 62 5.39 -15.53 1.68
CA ILE A 62 5.69 -14.17 2.14
C ILE A 62 4.89 -13.87 3.40
N LYS A 63 5.50 -13.14 4.32
CA LYS A 63 4.86 -12.62 5.54
C LYS A 63 4.89 -11.10 5.51
N GLY A 64 3.75 -10.46 5.82
CA GLY A 64 3.63 -9.02 5.88
C GLY A 64 3.19 -8.56 7.27
N ASN A 65 3.58 -7.33 7.61
CA ASN A 65 3.06 -6.63 8.77
C ASN A 65 2.62 -5.24 8.33
N PHE A 66 1.37 -4.88 8.62
CA PHE A 66 0.86 -3.53 8.46
C PHE A 66 0.64 -2.93 9.84
N TRP A 67 1.12 -1.72 10.03
CA TRP A 67 0.85 -0.92 11.21
C TRP A 67 0.31 0.43 10.79
N ILE A 68 -0.83 0.81 11.37
CA ILE A 68 -1.52 2.07 11.12
C ILE A 68 -1.81 2.70 12.46
N SER A 69 -1.31 3.90 12.71
CA SER A 69 -1.56 4.61 13.96
C SER A 69 -1.81 6.09 13.73
N LYS A 70 -2.79 6.65 14.43
CA LYS A 70 -3.02 8.10 14.53
C LYS A 70 -2.55 8.67 15.86
N THR A 71 -1.95 7.85 16.72
CA THR A 71 -1.47 8.22 18.04
C THR A 71 0.06 8.14 18.18
N SER A 72 0.76 7.78 17.12
CA SER A 72 2.22 7.76 17.04
C SER A 72 2.79 9.17 17.02
N LEU A 73 3.03 9.75 18.19
CA LEU A 73 3.62 11.08 18.30
C LEU A 73 4.99 11.15 17.63
N GLY A 74 5.26 12.25 16.93
CA GLY A 74 6.50 12.46 16.18
C GLY A 74 6.44 12.00 14.74
N ASN A 75 5.47 11.17 14.36
CA ASN A 75 5.22 10.79 12.98
C ASN A 75 4.13 11.67 12.36
N ARG A 76 4.35 12.09 11.13
CA ARG A 76 3.35 12.77 10.31
C ARG A 76 2.83 11.77 9.29
N ASN A 77 2.48 12.08 8.08
CA ASN A 77 2.11 11.08 7.06
C ASN A 77 3.31 10.18 6.68
N GLY A 78 3.90 9.55 7.70
CA GLY A 78 5.17 8.84 7.65
C GLY A 78 5.03 7.42 7.11
N LEU A 79 4.40 7.24 5.95
CA LEU A 79 4.39 5.94 5.29
C LEU A 79 5.82 5.50 5.00
N HIS A 80 6.20 4.32 5.48
CA HIS A 80 7.47 3.69 5.15
C HIS A 80 7.25 2.22 4.80
N ILE A 81 8.17 1.68 4.02
CA ILE A 81 8.14 0.31 3.54
C ILE A 81 9.51 -0.30 3.76
N GLU A 82 9.49 -1.48 4.32
CA GLU A 82 10.68 -2.30 4.51
C GLU A 82 10.42 -3.69 3.90
N ILE A 83 11.31 -4.13 3.03
CA ILE A 83 11.24 -5.44 2.37
C ILE A 83 12.52 -6.18 2.68
N TYR A 84 12.37 -7.38 3.21
CA TYR A 84 13.48 -8.25 3.58
C TYR A 84 13.45 -9.51 2.74
N GLY A 85 14.49 -9.73 1.93
CA GLY A 85 14.68 -10.91 1.11
C GLY A 85 15.99 -11.62 1.44
N GLU A 86 16.21 -12.77 0.85
CA GLU A 86 17.41 -13.59 1.07
C GLU A 86 18.72 -12.91 0.62
N LYS A 87 18.66 -12.08 -0.41
CA LYS A 87 19.85 -11.48 -1.04
C LYS A 87 20.05 -10.03 -0.64
N ALA A 88 18.96 -9.32 -0.36
CA ALA A 88 18.98 -7.90 -0.05
C ALA A 88 17.71 -7.50 0.71
N SER A 89 17.78 -6.34 1.36
CA SER A 89 16.62 -5.60 1.84
C SER A 89 16.49 -4.26 1.11
N ALA A 90 15.26 -3.74 1.08
CA ALA A 90 14.95 -2.42 0.52
C ALA A 90 14.13 -1.63 1.52
N ILE A 91 14.44 -0.34 1.70
CA ILE A 91 13.75 0.57 2.62
C ILE A 91 13.42 1.86 1.87
N TRP A 92 12.16 2.29 1.99
CA TRP A 92 11.69 3.55 1.42
C TRP A 92 10.82 4.32 2.42
N HIS A 93 10.98 5.64 2.43
CA HIS A 93 10.23 6.56 3.28
C HIS A 93 9.54 7.64 2.46
N GLN A 94 8.24 7.82 2.63
CA GLN A 94 7.46 8.84 1.95
C GLN A 94 7.94 10.27 2.26
N GLU A 95 8.47 10.52 3.45
CA GLU A 95 9.00 11.84 3.83
C GLU A 95 10.33 12.18 3.11
N ASN A 96 10.98 11.17 2.51
CA ASN A 96 12.17 11.32 1.68
C ASN A 96 12.05 10.46 0.40
N PRO A 97 11.05 10.75 -0.45
CA PRO A 97 10.60 9.84 -1.50
C PRO A 97 11.62 9.63 -2.62
N GLU A 98 12.62 10.51 -2.72
CA GLU A 98 13.67 10.45 -3.74
C GLU A 98 14.69 9.34 -3.50
N LYS A 99 14.71 8.73 -2.31
CA LYS A 99 15.74 7.76 -1.93
C LYS A 99 15.13 6.39 -1.68
N LEU A 100 15.76 5.38 -2.30
CA LEU A 100 15.52 3.98 -2.03
C LEU A 100 16.83 3.36 -1.53
N GLU A 101 16.82 2.83 -0.32
CA GLU A 101 17.99 2.24 0.31
C GLU A 101 17.99 0.73 0.13
N PHE A 102 19.09 0.18 -0.39
CA PHE A 102 19.34 -1.25 -0.45
C PHE A 102 20.46 -1.65 0.49
N SER A 103 20.29 -2.78 1.18
CA SER A 103 21.35 -3.44 1.93
C SER A 103 21.49 -4.87 1.43
N TYR A 104 22.64 -5.20 0.88
CA TYR A 104 22.92 -6.52 0.31
C TYR A 104 23.49 -7.49 1.36
N PHE A 105 23.30 -8.77 1.15
CA PHE A 105 23.85 -9.82 2.01
C PHE A 105 25.39 -9.73 2.15
N SER A 106 26.07 -9.17 1.14
CA SER A 106 27.51 -8.88 1.20
C SER A 106 27.94 -7.82 2.21
N GLY A 107 26.97 -7.12 2.83
CA GLY A 107 27.21 -5.98 3.70
C GLY A 107 27.28 -4.63 2.98
N GLN A 108 27.24 -4.61 1.64
CA GLN A 108 27.18 -3.39 0.87
C GLN A 108 25.83 -2.69 1.05
N LYS A 109 25.86 -1.36 1.23
CA LYS A 109 24.68 -0.50 1.23
C LYS A 109 24.73 0.46 0.05
N VAL A 110 23.60 0.63 -0.62
CA VAL A 110 23.46 1.50 -1.80
C VAL A 110 22.21 2.35 -1.62
N ILE A 111 22.35 3.64 -1.87
CA ILE A 111 21.22 4.56 -1.97
C ILE A 111 21.01 4.84 -3.45
N ILE A 112 19.79 4.58 -3.91
CA ILE A 112 19.36 4.80 -5.29
C ILE A 112 18.41 5.98 -5.30
N ASP A 113 18.59 6.88 -6.27
CA ASP A 113 17.70 7.98 -6.56
C ASP A 113 17.37 8.06 -8.05
N ARG A 114 16.60 9.05 -8.46
CA ARG A 114 16.20 9.26 -9.86
C ARG A 114 17.38 9.48 -10.83
N GLY A 115 18.52 9.90 -10.31
CA GLY A 115 19.74 10.13 -11.09
C GLY A 115 20.65 8.93 -11.19
N SER A 116 20.32 7.85 -10.50
CA SER A 116 21.11 6.62 -10.53
C SER A 116 20.94 5.92 -11.87
N ASP A 117 22.06 5.50 -12.45
CA ASP A 117 22.09 4.73 -13.71
C ASP A 117 21.70 3.27 -13.45
N ILE A 118 20.38 3.03 -13.42
CA ILE A 118 19.81 1.69 -13.26
C ILE A 118 18.66 1.51 -14.26
N GLU A 119 18.59 0.33 -14.85
CA GLU A 119 17.52 -0.07 -15.77
C GLU A 119 16.10 0.02 -15.15
N MET A 120 16.02 0.09 -13.83
CA MET A 120 14.76 0.15 -13.08
C MET A 120 14.07 1.52 -13.10
N ILE A 121 14.70 2.56 -13.68
CA ILE A 121 14.07 3.88 -13.88
C ILE A 121 13.74 4.04 -15.38
N PRO A 122 12.84 3.22 -15.94
CA PRO A 122 12.78 3.07 -17.40
C PRO A 122 11.98 4.17 -18.08
N ASN A 123 11.29 5.03 -17.34
CA ASN A 123 10.31 5.89 -17.99
C ASN A 123 10.50 7.36 -17.62
N HIS A 124 11.10 8.11 -18.53
CA HIS A 124 11.17 9.58 -18.44
C HIS A 124 9.79 10.26 -18.27
N LEU A 125 8.68 9.57 -18.57
CA LEU A 125 7.33 10.08 -18.31
C LEU A 125 7.03 10.17 -16.81
N TYR A 126 7.61 9.29 -16.00
CA TYR A 126 7.46 9.33 -14.54
C TYR A 126 8.54 10.16 -13.86
N ASN A 127 9.62 10.49 -14.57
CA ASN A 127 10.74 11.28 -14.07
C ASN A 127 10.82 12.63 -14.80
N ARG A 128 9.85 13.51 -14.56
CA ARG A 128 9.70 14.78 -15.27
C ARG A 128 10.73 15.83 -14.85
N MET A 129 11.22 15.75 -13.62
CA MET A 129 12.15 16.71 -13.07
C MET A 129 13.57 16.17 -13.15
N THR A 130 14.50 16.99 -13.58
CA THR A 130 15.93 16.64 -13.58
C THR A 130 16.39 16.28 -12.17
N PRO A 131 17.22 15.24 -11.98
CA PRO A 131 17.81 14.88 -10.68
C PRO A 131 18.40 16.12 -9.97
N GLY A 132 18.16 16.22 -8.67
CA GLY A 132 18.56 17.38 -7.88
C GLY A 132 17.49 18.48 -7.79
N HIS A 133 16.41 18.43 -8.59
CA HIS A 133 15.25 19.28 -8.40
C HIS A 133 14.20 18.56 -7.55
N PRO A 134 13.54 19.26 -6.59
CA PRO A 134 12.50 18.64 -5.79
C PRO A 134 11.38 18.05 -6.65
N SER A 135 10.99 16.81 -6.36
CA SER A 135 9.86 16.12 -6.94
C SER A 135 9.15 15.32 -5.84
N GLY A 136 7.89 15.00 -6.03
CA GLY A 136 7.16 14.24 -5.02
C GLY A 136 5.67 14.14 -5.28
N TYR A 137 4.86 14.58 -4.32
CA TYR A 137 3.43 14.34 -4.27
C TYR A 137 2.66 14.82 -5.52
N ILE A 138 2.94 16.02 -6.02
CA ILE A 138 2.25 16.58 -7.18
C ILE A 138 2.58 15.79 -8.44
N GLU A 139 3.87 15.47 -8.63
CA GLU A 139 4.33 14.69 -9.78
C GLU A 139 3.80 13.25 -9.74
N ALA A 140 3.72 12.64 -8.56
CA ALA A 140 3.13 11.31 -8.39
C ALA A 140 1.66 11.31 -8.81
N PHE A 141 0.87 12.29 -8.39
CA PHE A 141 -0.52 12.45 -8.86
C PHE A 141 -0.61 12.73 -10.36
N ALA A 142 0.27 13.57 -10.90
CA ALA A 142 0.31 13.83 -12.33
C ALA A 142 0.60 12.55 -13.14
N ASN A 143 1.45 11.65 -12.64
CA ASN A 143 1.70 10.35 -13.24
C ASN A 143 0.46 9.47 -13.23
N LEU A 144 -0.23 9.36 -12.08
CA LEU A 144 -1.46 8.60 -11.97
C LEU A 144 -2.56 9.12 -12.93
N TYR A 145 -2.78 10.43 -12.98
CA TYR A 145 -3.76 11.01 -13.91
C TYR A 145 -3.40 10.79 -15.38
N ASN A 146 -2.12 10.79 -15.72
CA ASN A 146 -1.66 10.46 -17.07
C ASN A 146 -1.99 9.00 -17.42
N ASP A 147 -1.75 8.06 -16.50
CA ASP A 147 -2.07 6.64 -16.70
C ASP A 147 -3.58 6.40 -16.83
N ILE A 148 -4.39 7.11 -16.02
CA ILE A 148 -5.86 7.08 -16.13
C ILE A 148 -6.29 7.62 -17.49
N ALA A 149 -5.74 8.76 -17.94
CA ALA A 149 -6.09 9.36 -19.23
C ALA A 149 -5.76 8.42 -20.40
N ASN A 150 -4.58 7.78 -20.38
CA ASN A 150 -4.18 6.80 -21.38
C ASN A 150 -5.13 5.59 -21.40
N SER A 151 -5.50 5.08 -20.23
CA SER A 151 -6.47 3.96 -20.12
C SER A 151 -7.84 4.33 -20.67
N LEU A 152 -8.31 5.57 -20.44
CA LEU A 152 -9.58 6.06 -21.00
C LEU A 152 -9.52 6.27 -22.52
N ASP A 153 -8.39 6.72 -23.06
CA ASP A 153 -8.20 6.87 -24.50
C ASP A 153 -8.19 5.50 -25.19
N ASP A 154 -7.47 4.53 -24.64
CA ASP A 154 -7.48 3.16 -25.15
C ASP A 154 -8.88 2.54 -25.11
N PHE A 155 -9.63 2.74 -24.02
CA PHE A 155 -11.04 2.30 -23.92
C PHE A 155 -11.90 2.92 -25.02
N LYS A 156 -11.81 4.24 -25.24
CA LYS A 156 -12.58 4.94 -26.29
C LYS A 156 -12.27 4.42 -27.69
N ASN A 157 -11.01 4.03 -27.92
CA ASN A 157 -10.55 3.52 -29.21
C ASN A 157 -10.75 1.99 -29.36
N GLY A 158 -11.48 1.34 -28.45
CA GLY A 158 -11.73 -0.09 -28.48
C GLY A 158 -10.51 -0.97 -28.29
N LYS A 159 -9.44 -0.41 -27.73
CA LYS A 159 -8.21 -1.15 -27.39
C LYS A 159 -8.31 -1.77 -26.00
N GLN A 160 -7.40 -2.70 -25.71
CA GLN A 160 -7.21 -3.20 -24.38
C GLN A 160 -6.63 -2.09 -23.48
N TYR A 161 -7.35 -1.70 -22.44
CA TYR A 161 -7.03 -0.57 -21.55
C TYR A 161 -6.48 -1.01 -20.16
N ILE A 162 -5.87 -2.18 -20.10
CA ILE A 162 -5.27 -2.68 -18.86
C ILE A 162 -3.97 -1.91 -18.61
N ASN A 163 -3.96 -1.17 -17.50
CA ASN A 163 -2.77 -0.49 -16.98
C ASN A 163 -2.51 -0.98 -15.55
N ASN A 164 -1.36 -1.60 -15.33
CA ASN A 164 -0.97 -2.18 -14.03
C ASN A 164 -0.76 -1.13 -12.93
N ASN A 165 -0.66 0.15 -13.30
CA ASN A 165 -0.51 1.27 -12.36
C ASN A 165 -1.87 1.89 -11.97
N VAL A 166 -2.96 1.50 -12.65
CA VAL A 166 -4.32 2.00 -12.37
C VAL A 166 -5.17 0.86 -11.84
N TYR A 167 -5.38 0.84 -10.55
CA TYR A 167 -6.18 -0.20 -9.92
C TYR A 167 -7.66 -0.01 -10.17
N GLY A 168 -8.31 -1.09 -10.56
CA GLY A 168 -9.72 -1.15 -10.84
C GLY A 168 -10.57 -1.56 -9.63
N PHE A 169 -11.82 -1.92 -9.93
CA PHE A 169 -12.79 -2.35 -8.93
C PHE A 169 -12.35 -3.60 -8.17
N GLU A 170 -11.79 -4.59 -8.86
CA GLU A 170 -11.38 -5.86 -8.28
C GLU A 170 -10.30 -5.67 -7.21
N ASN A 171 -9.29 -4.86 -7.48
CA ASN A 171 -8.23 -4.54 -6.51
C ASN A 171 -8.79 -3.81 -5.29
N SER A 172 -9.73 -2.87 -5.52
CA SER A 172 -10.40 -2.15 -4.45
C SER A 172 -11.26 -3.08 -3.59
N LEU A 173 -11.95 -4.03 -4.22
CA LEU A 173 -12.75 -5.05 -3.52
C LEU A 173 -11.85 -5.94 -2.64
N GLN A 174 -10.70 -6.39 -3.13
CA GLN A 174 -9.76 -7.18 -2.33
C GLN A 174 -9.25 -6.41 -1.12
N GLY A 175 -8.97 -5.11 -1.27
CA GLY A 175 -8.63 -4.24 -0.15
C GLY A 175 -9.72 -4.21 0.92
N ILE A 176 -10.99 -4.08 0.53
CA ILE A 176 -12.12 -4.12 1.47
C ILE A 176 -12.26 -5.50 2.12
N VAL A 177 -12.07 -6.59 1.38
CA VAL A 177 -12.09 -7.96 1.93
C VAL A 177 -11.00 -8.14 2.99
N LEU A 178 -9.79 -7.61 2.75
CA LEU A 178 -8.72 -7.63 3.75
C LEU A 178 -9.12 -6.89 5.02
N LEU A 179 -9.61 -5.65 4.90
CA LEU A 179 -9.98 -4.82 6.05
C LEU A 179 -11.15 -5.41 6.84
N GLN A 180 -12.14 -6.00 6.16
CA GLN A 180 -13.23 -6.73 6.78
C GLN A 180 -12.72 -7.98 7.52
N SER A 181 -11.85 -8.76 6.89
CA SER A 181 -11.26 -9.96 7.51
C SER A 181 -10.39 -9.61 8.71
N ALA A 182 -9.67 -8.49 8.67
CA ALA A 182 -8.90 -7.97 9.79
C ALA A 182 -9.82 -7.58 10.97
N THR A 183 -10.97 -6.97 10.70
CA THR A 183 -11.96 -6.66 11.74
C THR A 183 -12.47 -7.94 12.40
N ILE A 184 -12.84 -8.95 11.62
CA ILE A 184 -13.29 -10.26 12.13
C ILE A 184 -12.16 -10.93 12.94
N SER A 185 -10.92 -10.85 12.45
CA SER A 185 -9.76 -11.39 13.15
C SER A 185 -9.56 -10.75 14.52
N ASN A 186 -9.68 -9.42 14.61
CA ASN A 186 -9.57 -8.72 15.87
C ASN A 186 -10.70 -9.13 16.86
N GLN A 187 -11.92 -9.30 16.38
CA GLN A 187 -13.06 -9.71 17.21
C GLN A 187 -12.87 -11.15 17.74
N ASN A 188 -12.44 -12.06 16.88
CA ASN A 188 -12.29 -13.48 17.20
C ASN A 188 -10.95 -13.82 17.86
N LYS A 189 -9.99 -12.87 17.87
CA LYS A 189 -8.60 -13.08 18.35
C LYS A 189 -7.92 -14.27 17.67
N SER A 190 -8.16 -14.45 16.37
CA SER A 190 -7.69 -15.58 15.57
C SER A 190 -7.37 -15.20 14.15
N TRP A 191 -6.57 -16.03 13.46
CA TRP A 191 -6.32 -15.92 12.04
C TRP A 191 -7.62 -16.08 11.24
N VAL A 192 -7.82 -15.23 10.25
CA VAL A 192 -8.94 -15.28 9.32
C VAL A 192 -8.43 -15.40 7.90
N SER A 193 -8.96 -16.37 7.15
CA SER A 193 -8.69 -16.50 5.72
C SER A 193 -9.48 -15.47 4.92
N LEU A 194 -8.82 -14.81 3.99
CA LEU A 194 -9.46 -13.89 3.05
C LEU A 194 -10.21 -14.73 2.00
N ARG A 195 -11.53 -14.73 2.09
CA ARG A 195 -12.39 -15.37 1.08
C ARG A 195 -13.18 -14.27 0.41
N CYS A 196 -12.90 -14.04 -0.86
CA CYS A 196 -13.84 -13.34 -1.71
C CYS A 196 -15.05 -14.27 -1.91
N ASN A 197 -16.14 -14.05 -1.20
CA ASN A 197 -17.42 -14.64 -1.54
C ASN A 197 -17.91 -13.93 -2.82
N ALA A 198 -17.25 -14.21 -3.94
CA ALA A 198 -17.84 -13.93 -5.23
C ALA A 198 -19.09 -14.82 -5.30
N THR A 199 -20.21 -14.29 -4.88
CA THR A 199 -21.51 -14.85 -5.25
C THR A 199 -21.49 -14.90 -6.77
N LYS A 200 -21.36 -16.12 -7.32
CA LYS A 200 -21.69 -16.38 -8.70
C LYS A 200 -23.16 -15.97 -8.83
N THR A 201 -23.39 -14.76 -9.32
CA THR A 201 -24.69 -14.43 -9.91
C THR A 201 -24.76 -15.25 -11.19
N SER A 202 -25.48 -16.37 -11.08
CA SER A 202 -25.94 -17.19 -12.18
C SER A 202 -26.88 -16.38 -13.08
#